data_2d542f6c616d2f51fc47420353e9fc28
#
_entry.id   2d542f6c616d2f51fc47420353e9fc28
#
_cell.length_a   1.000
_cell.length_b   1.000
_cell.length_c   1.000
_cell.angle_alpha   90.00
_cell.angle_beta   90.00
_cell.angle_gamma   90.00
#
_symmetry.space_group_name_H-M   'P 1'
#
loop_
_entity.id
_entity.type
_entity.pdbx_description
1 polymer ?
#
loop_
_entity_poly.entity_id
_entity_poly.type
_entity_poly.pdbx_seq_one_letter_code
_entity_poly.pdbx_strand_id
1 'polypeptide(L)'
;MANIDDFKANLIGGGARANQFRVTITPPSGIAIGLDVRRASFLVTASILPASTLGEIAVPFRGRNIYVSGDRPAPDVWSTTFYNDTDFMVRNAMELWHNGINDFANNTGVINPSDYQTDLFVEQLDRDDTVLKTYIFRSAYPLTMGDIALSSAEAGEIETFEVTWRYQHYEPSGVSF
;
A
#
# COMPACT_ATOMS: atom_id res chain seq x y z
N MET A 1 -27.39 -24.12 -19.08
CA MET A 1 -26.04 -23.66 -19.52
C MET A 1 -26.00 -22.17 -19.24
N ALA A 2 -24.96 -21.69 -18.51
CA ALA A 2 -24.83 -20.24 -18.31
C ALA A 2 -24.63 -19.56 -19.67
N ASN A 3 -25.46 -18.60 -19.98
CA ASN A 3 -25.46 -17.83 -21.22
C ASN A 3 -24.62 -16.56 -21.04
N ILE A 4 -24.11 -15.98 -22.12
CA ILE A 4 -23.40 -14.70 -22.10
C ILE A 4 -24.26 -13.58 -21.50
N ASP A 5 -25.55 -13.61 -21.76
CA ASP A 5 -26.49 -12.61 -21.22
C ASP A 5 -26.69 -12.76 -19.71
N ASP A 6 -26.73 -14.00 -19.20
CA ASP A 6 -26.75 -14.27 -17.77
C ASP A 6 -25.45 -13.77 -17.11
N PHE A 7 -24.29 -13.95 -17.76
CA PHE A 7 -23.03 -13.42 -17.26
C PHE A 7 -23.03 -11.88 -17.20
N LYS A 8 -23.48 -11.22 -18.29
CA LYS A 8 -23.57 -9.75 -18.33
C LYS A 8 -24.52 -9.20 -17.28
N ALA A 9 -25.67 -9.86 -17.07
CA ALA A 9 -26.65 -9.44 -16.08
C ALA A 9 -26.13 -9.55 -14.64
N ASN A 10 -25.25 -10.51 -14.37
CA ASN A 10 -24.65 -10.73 -13.05
C ASN A 10 -23.36 -9.94 -12.80
N LEU A 11 -22.75 -9.36 -13.86
CA LEU A 11 -21.58 -8.50 -13.72
C LEU A 11 -22.00 -7.04 -13.45
N ILE A 12 -22.35 -6.76 -12.20
CA ILE A 12 -22.84 -5.44 -11.74
C ILE A 12 -21.81 -4.35 -12.06
N GLY A 13 -22.27 -3.25 -12.67
CA GLY A 13 -21.42 -2.11 -13.04
C GLY A 13 -20.34 -2.40 -14.10
N GLY A 14 -20.34 -3.61 -14.70
CA GLY A 14 -19.32 -4.04 -15.65
C GLY A 14 -17.98 -4.44 -15.03
N GLY A 15 -17.94 -4.62 -13.70
CA GLY A 15 -16.77 -5.01 -12.91
C GLY A 15 -15.85 -3.84 -12.54
N ALA A 16 -15.24 -3.94 -11.37
CA ALA A 16 -14.24 -2.97 -10.90
C ALA A 16 -12.98 -3.04 -11.79
N ARG A 17 -12.42 -1.87 -12.09
CA ARG A 17 -11.26 -1.76 -13.00
C ARG A 17 -9.99 -1.52 -12.21
N ALA A 18 -8.96 -2.30 -12.48
CA ALA A 18 -7.68 -2.22 -11.79
C ALA A 18 -6.95 -0.88 -11.95
N ASN A 19 -7.23 -0.13 -13.02
CA ASN A 19 -6.64 1.18 -13.28
C ASN A 19 -7.40 2.36 -12.62
N GLN A 20 -8.51 2.09 -11.94
CA GLN A 20 -9.29 3.10 -11.24
C GLN A 20 -9.03 2.96 -9.73
N PHE A 21 -7.99 3.64 -9.26
CA PHE A 21 -7.62 3.63 -7.85
C PHE A 21 -7.01 4.97 -7.43
N ARG A 22 -7.03 5.23 -6.15
CA ARG A 22 -6.38 6.38 -5.54
C ARG A 22 -5.64 5.92 -4.29
N VAL A 23 -4.41 6.41 -4.13
CA VAL A 23 -3.59 6.20 -2.93
C VAL A 23 -3.39 7.54 -2.25
N THR A 24 -3.60 7.58 -0.94
CA THR A 24 -3.37 8.77 -0.12
C THR A 24 -2.32 8.44 0.92
N ILE A 25 -1.21 9.17 0.86
CA ILE A 25 -0.11 9.05 1.81
C ILE A 25 -0.18 10.24 2.76
N THR A 26 -0.54 9.99 3.99
CA THR A 26 -0.59 11.00 5.04
C THR A 26 0.80 11.22 5.61
N PRO A 27 1.31 12.46 5.69
CA PRO A 27 2.58 12.73 6.34
C PRO A 27 2.55 12.38 7.83
N PRO A 28 3.67 11.91 8.40
CA PRO A 28 3.77 11.66 9.84
C PRO A 28 3.76 12.98 10.63
N SER A 29 3.32 12.92 11.87
CA SER A 29 3.18 14.12 12.70
C SER A 29 4.51 14.66 13.26
N GLY A 30 5.47 13.77 13.49
CA GLY A 30 6.75 14.12 14.15
C GLY A 30 7.89 14.42 13.18
N ILE A 31 7.70 14.24 11.86
CA ILE A 31 8.73 14.47 10.85
C ILE A 31 8.16 15.34 9.74
N ALA A 32 8.74 16.51 9.52
CA ALA A 32 8.33 17.41 8.45
C ALA A 32 8.94 16.94 7.12
N ILE A 33 8.19 16.17 6.34
CA ILE A 33 8.67 15.60 5.07
C ILE A 33 8.38 16.46 3.83
N GLY A 34 7.57 17.53 3.98
CA GLY A 34 7.25 18.42 2.85
C GLY A 34 6.42 17.79 1.72
N LEU A 35 5.71 16.70 1.98
CA LEU A 35 4.92 15.98 0.97
C LEU A 35 3.64 16.74 0.61
N ASP A 36 3.45 17.07 -0.66
CA ASP A 36 2.14 17.43 -1.19
C ASP A 36 1.31 16.14 -1.42
N VAL A 37 0.38 15.88 -0.51
CA VAL A 37 -0.45 14.67 -0.49
C VAL A 37 -1.25 14.50 -1.78
N ARG A 38 -1.81 15.60 -2.30
CA ARG A 38 -2.61 15.56 -3.53
C ARG A 38 -1.75 15.22 -4.73
N ARG A 39 -0.62 15.88 -4.88
CA ARG A 39 0.31 15.65 -5.98
C ARG A 39 0.90 14.24 -5.91
N ALA A 40 1.30 13.78 -4.73
CA ALA A 40 1.78 12.42 -4.52
C ALA A 40 0.75 11.36 -4.94
N SER A 41 -0.53 11.58 -4.64
CA SER A 41 -1.61 10.67 -5.05
C SER A 41 -1.73 10.53 -6.58
N PHE A 42 -1.45 11.58 -7.35
CA PHE A 42 -1.46 11.52 -8.82
C PHE A 42 -0.21 10.84 -9.40
N LEU A 43 0.89 10.80 -8.66
CA LEU A 43 2.15 10.21 -9.12
C LEU A 43 2.23 8.69 -8.84
N VAL A 44 1.27 8.12 -8.14
CA VAL A 44 1.21 6.67 -7.93
C VAL A 44 0.79 5.97 -9.22
N THR A 45 1.63 5.07 -9.70
CA THR A 45 1.39 4.30 -10.94
C THR A 45 0.87 2.90 -10.67
N ALA A 46 1.26 2.32 -9.55
CA ALA A 46 0.82 0.98 -9.15
C ALA A 46 0.69 0.87 -7.64
N SER A 47 -0.27 0.07 -7.23
CA SER A 47 -0.51 -0.31 -5.84
C SER A 47 -1.18 -1.67 -5.79
N ILE A 48 -1.17 -2.32 -4.65
CA ILE A 48 -1.83 -3.59 -4.41
C ILE A 48 -2.86 -3.46 -3.30
N LEU A 49 -3.96 -4.20 -3.40
CA LEU A 49 -4.86 -4.38 -2.28
C LEU A 49 -4.32 -5.50 -1.36
N PRO A 50 -4.43 -5.35 -0.02
CA PRO A 50 -3.82 -6.30 0.90
C PRO A 50 -4.48 -7.68 0.81
N ALA A 51 -3.66 -8.73 0.80
CA ALA A 51 -4.11 -10.10 0.97
C ALA A 51 -4.47 -10.38 2.44
N SER A 52 -5.30 -11.39 2.66
CA SER A 52 -5.66 -11.85 4.01
C SER A 52 -5.35 -13.34 4.14
N THR A 53 -4.59 -13.70 5.16
CA THR A 53 -4.23 -15.07 5.47
C THR A 53 -4.61 -15.39 6.91
N LEU A 54 -5.12 -16.60 7.13
CA LEU A 54 -5.33 -17.18 8.45
C LEU A 54 -4.36 -18.35 8.62
N GLY A 55 -3.79 -18.49 9.81
CA GLY A 55 -3.03 -19.67 10.17
C GLY A 55 -3.93 -20.90 10.31
N GLU A 56 -3.35 -22.08 10.21
CA GLU A 56 -4.01 -23.34 10.48
C GLU A 56 -3.28 -24.10 11.57
N ILE A 57 -4.03 -24.84 12.38
CA ILE A 57 -3.50 -25.75 13.40
C ILE A 57 -3.87 -27.16 12.99
N ALA A 58 -2.85 -27.99 12.75
CA ALA A 58 -3.04 -29.37 12.43
C ALA A 58 -3.13 -30.21 13.74
N VAL A 59 -4.28 -30.78 14.03
CA VAL A 59 -4.54 -31.61 15.18
C VAL A 59 -4.52 -33.10 14.73
N PRO A 60 -3.56 -33.90 15.17
CA PRO A 60 -3.51 -35.30 14.79
C PRO A 60 -4.65 -36.09 15.47
N PHE A 61 -5.39 -36.86 14.67
CA PHE A 61 -6.48 -37.71 15.15
C PHE A 61 -6.51 -39.03 14.37
N ARG A 62 -6.26 -40.15 15.06
CA ARG A 62 -6.37 -41.52 14.54
C ARG A 62 -5.72 -41.73 13.15
N GLY A 63 -4.46 -41.27 12.99
CA GLY A 63 -3.68 -41.45 11.77
C GLY A 63 -3.96 -40.43 10.65
N ARG A 64 -4.73 -39.36 10.92
CA ARG A 64 -4.94 -38.22 10.03
C ARG A 64 -4.89 -36.90 10.80
N ASN A 65 -4.69 -35.81 10.12
CA ASN A 65 -4.79 -34.47 10.70
C ASN A 65 -6.19 -33.90 10.49
N ILE A 66 -6.71 -33.25 11.52
CA ILE A 66 -7.88 -32.37 11.44
C ILE A 66 -7.35 -30.95 11.53
N TYR A 67 -7.79 -30.07 10.63
CA TYR A 67 -7.35 -28.68 10.58
C TYR A 67 -8.39 -27.77 11.22
N VAL A 68 -7.94 -26.92 12.13
CA VAL A 68 -8.72 -25.86 12.76
C VAL A 68 -8.04 -24.52 12.50
N SER A 69 -8.80 -23.41 12.53
CA SER A 69 -8.23 -22.09 12.32
C SER A 69 -7.26 -21.73 13.45
N GLY A 70 -6.09 -21.25 13.07
CA GLY A 70 -5.10 -20.70 13.97
C GLY A 70 -5.13 -19.17 14.02
N ASP A 71 -4.07 -18.59 14.56
CA ASP A 71 -3.89 -17.15 14.67
C ASP A 71 -3.68 -16.49 13.30
N ARG A 72 -4.01 -15.21 13.23
CA ARG A 72 -3.70 -14.40 12.04
C ARG A 72 -2.22 -13.98 12.09
N PRO A 73 -1.40 -14.36 11.11
CA PRO A 73 -0.01 -13.89 11.06
C PRO A 73 0.05 -12.38 10.89
N ALA A 74 1.19 -11.79 11.25
CA ALA A 74 1.46 -10.39 10.96
C ALA A 74 1.30 -10.14 9.45
N PRO A 75 0.71 -9.00 9.04
CA PRO A 75 0.51 -8.70 7.63
C PRO A 75 1.84 -8.57 6.91
N ASP A 76 1.84 -8.95 5.64
CA ASP A 76 2.95 -8.66 4.75
C ASP A 76 3.10 -7.15 4.51
N VAL A 77 4.19 -6.78 3.85
CA VAL A 77 4.41 -5.41 3.43
C VAL A 77 3.42 -5.00 2.34
N TRP A 78 3.15 -3.72 2.25
CA TRP A 78 2.38 -3.12 1.17
C TRP A 78 3.32 -2.32 0.27
N SER A 79 3.13 -2.37 -1.05
CA SER A 79 3.97 -1.67 -2.03
C SER A 79 3.19 -0.64 -2.82
N THR A 80 3.86 0.45 -3.12
CA THR A 80 3.40 1.49 -4.05
C THR A 80 4.52 1.90 -4.99
N THR A 81 4.21 2.08 -6.27
CA THR A 81 5.17 2.57 -7.26
C THR A 81 4.81 4.00 -7.64
N PHE A 82 5.79 4.86 -7.71
CA PHE A 82 5.65 6.28 -8.04
C PHE A 82 6.40 6.62 -9.32
N TYR A 83 5.83 7.54 -10.12
CA TYR A 83 6.62 8.32 -11.05
C TYR A 83 7.51 9.30 -10.30
N ASN A 84 8.75 9.41 -10.74
CA ASN A 84 9.66 10.43 -10.25
C ASN A 84 9.55 11.65 -11.17
N ASP A 85 9.21 12.79 -10.62
CA ASP A 85 9.18 14.03 -11.38
C ASP A 85 10.45 14.87 -11.18
N THR A 86 10.62 15.89 -11.98
CA THR A 86 11.90 16.65 -12.07
C THR A 86 12.29 17.40 -10.80
N ASP A 87 11.39 17.59 -9.86
CA ASP A 87 11.67 18.20 -8.56
C ASP A 87 11.92 17.16 -7.45
N PHE A 88 11.78 15.86 -7.76
CA PHE A 88 12.00 14.75 -6.84
C PHE A 88 11.14 14.85 -5.55
N MET A 89 9.98 15.49 -5.60
CA MET A 89 9.19 15.82 -4.42
C MET A 89 8.83 14.59 -3.58
N VAL A 90 8.33 13.51 -4.20
CA VAL A 90 7.96 12.29 -3.47
C VAL A 90 9.22 11.58 -2.97
N ARG A 91 10.25 11.48 -3.80
CA ARG A 91 11.52 10.83 -3.43
C ARG A 91 12.18 11.53 -2.23
N ASN A 92 12.30 12.85 -2.29
CA ASN A 92 12.86 13.66 -1.20
C ASN A 92 12.03 13.51 0.09
N ALA A 93 10.70 13.49 -0.01
CA ALA A 93 9.85 13.29 1.15
C ALA A 93 10.07 11.92 1.82
N MET A 94 10.24 10.86 1.03
CA MET A 94 10.52 9.52 1.55
C MET A 94 11.92 9.44 2.18
N GLU A 95 12.91 10.08 1.57
CA GLU A 95 14.28 10.16 2.13
C GLU A 95 14.31 10.93 3.45
N LEU A 96 13.59 12.05 3.54
CA LEU A 96 13.42 12.80 4.78
C LEU A 96 12.71 11.97 5.86
N TRP A 97 11.72 11.17 5.47
CA TRP A 97 11.02 10.30 6.40
C TRP A 97 11.95 9.22 6.96
N HIS A 98 12.69 8.52 6.09
CA HIS A 98 13.69 7.52 6.51
C HIS A 98 14.74 8.14 7.43
N ASN A 99 15.29 9.29 7.04
CA ASN A 99 16.32 9.97 7.82
C ASN A 99 15.79 10.48 9.18
N GLY A 100 14.53 10.89 9.24
CA GLY A 100 13.86 11.27 10.48
C GLY A 100 13.62 10.09 11.43
N ILE A 101 13.37 8.88 10.88
CA ILE A 101 13.26 7.64 11.68
C ILE A 101 14.64 7.22 12.19
N ASN A 102 15.64 7.23 11.33
CA ASN A 102 17.01 6.90 11.67
C ASN A 102 17.99 7.63 10.74
N ASP A 103 18.72 8.60 11.30
CA ASP A 103 19.74 9.36 10.59
C ASP A 103 20.95 8.47 10.28
N PHE A 104 21.34 8.44 9.01
CA PHE A 104 22.49 7.64 8.54
C PHE A 104 23.80 8.00 9.21
N ALA A 105 24.02 9.27 9.53
CA ALA A 105 25.31 9.74 10.06
C ALA A 105 25.48 9.41 11.54
N ASN A 106 24.41 9.58 12.31
CA ASN A 106 24.47 9.55 13.78
C ASN A 106 23.73 8.35 14.38
N ASN A 107 22.98 7.60 13.57
CA ASN A 107 22.12 6.50 13.99
C ASN A 107 21.13 6.91 15.11
N THR A 108 20.62 8.13 15.02
CA THR A 108 19.63 8.71 15.92
C THR A 108 18.40 9.13 15.16
N GLY A 109 17.27 9.23 15.81
CA GLY A 109 16.02 9.62 15.18
C GLY A 109 14.89 9.78 16.17
N VAL A 110 13.67 9.84 15.66
CA VAL A 110 12.45 9.93 16.44
C VAL A 110 12.20 8.63 17.19
N ILE A 111 12.05 8.71 18.52
CA ILE A 111 11.97 7.54 19.40
C ILE A 111 10.54 6.97 19.44
N ASN A 112 9.52 7.85 19.46
CA ASN A 112 8.14 7.39 19.60
C ASN A 112 7.55 6.92 18.27
N PRO A 113 7.01 5.70 18.17
CA PRO A 113 6.37 5.22 16.95
C PRO A 113 5.25 6.13 16.45
N SER A 114 4.47 6.75 17.31
CA SER A 114 3.40 7.70 16.97
C SER A 114 3.89 8.92 16.17
N ASP A 115 5.16 9.26 16.25
CA ASP A 115 5.71 10.45 15.60
C ASP A 115 6.16 10.17 14.15
N TYR A 116 6.48 8.91 13.83
CA TYR A 116 6.90 8.51 12.47
C TYR A 116 5.92 7.56 11.76
N GLN A 117 4.96 6.98 12.48
CA GLN A 117 3.91 6.15 11.90
C GLN A 117 2.69 6.99 11.57
N THR A 118 2.00 6.63 10.50
CA THR A 118 0.78 7.31 10.06
C THR A 118 -0.18 6.32 9.40
N ASP A 119 -1.39 6.75 9.14
CA ASP A 119 -2.37 5.96 8.40
C ASP A 119 -2.32 6.28 6.91
N LEU A 120 -2.30 5.23 6.10
CA LEU A 120 -2.30 5.31 4.64
C LEU A 120 -3.60 4.72 4.09
N PHE A 121 -4.00 5.22 2.92
CA PHE A 121 -5.28 4.83 2.32
C PHE A 121 -5.08 4.37 0.88
N VAL A 122 -5.77 3.30 0.51
CA VAL A 122 -5.97 2.92 -0.88
C VAL A 122 -7.46 2.76 -1.16
N GLU A 123 -7.93 3.40 -2.19
CA GLU A 123 -9.32 3.42 -2.60
C GLU A 123 -9.46 2.85 -4.01
N GLN A 124 -10.33 1.87 -4.16
CA GLN A 124 -10.81 1.42 -5.45
C GLN A 124 -11.94 2.34 -5.89
N LEU A 125 -11.83 2.88 -7.09
CA LEU A 125 -12.79 3.81 -7.66
C LEU A 125 -13.62 3.17 -8.77
N ASP A 126 -14.79 3.72 -9.04
CA ASP A 126 -15.55 3.50 -10.26
C ASP A 126 -15.12 4.51 -11.34
N ARG A 127 -15.71 4.45 -12.52
CA ARG A 127 -15.41 5.31 -13.67
C ARG A 127 -15.77 6.78 -13.48
N ASP A 128 -16.66 7.06 -12.56
CA ASP A 128 -17.12 8.40 -12.16
C ASP A 128 -16.41 8.93 -10.91
N ASP A 129 -15.27 8.30 -10.52
CA ASP A 129 -14.50 8.58 -9.32
C ASP A 129 -15.24 8.28 -7.99
N THR A 130 -16.39 7.60 -8.05
CA THR A 130 -17.07 7.14 -6.84
C THR A 130 -16.24 6.05 -6.16
N VAL A 131 -16.05 6.19 -4.85
CA VAL A 131 -15.30 5.22 -4.06
C VAL A 131 -16.12 3.94 -3.87
N LEU A 132 -15.63 2.83 -4.41
CA LEU A 132 -16.24 1.51 -4.26
C LEU A 132 -15.81 0.84 -2.96
N LYS A 133 -14.54 0.94 -2.63
CA LYS A 133 -13.97 0.32 -1.43
C LYS A 133 -12.70 1.05 -0.98
N THR A 134 -12.56 1.22 0.32
CA THR A 134 -11.37 1.84 0.94
C THR A 134 -10.69 0.81 1.83
N TYR A 135 -9.36 0.77 1.78
CA TYR A 135 -8.51 0.06 2.72
C TYR A 135 -7.64 1.08 3.46
N ILE A 136 -7.66 1.01 4.77
CA ILE A 136 -6.86 1.87 5.66
C ILE A 136 -5.74 1.03 6.24
N PHE A 137 -4.50 1.40 5.99
CA PHE A 137 -3.32 0.79 6.59
C PHE A 137 -2.95 1.57 7.83
N ARG A 138 -3.09 0.93 9.00
CA ARG A 138 -2.87 1.58 10.29
C ARG A 138 -1.42 1.52 10.73
N SER A 139 -0.95 2.64 11.27
CA SER A 139 0.40 2.77 11.83
C SER A 139 1.48 2.34 10.83
N ALA A 140 1.38 2.85 9.61
CA ALA A 140 2.29 2.54 8.52
C ALA A 140 3.50 3.50 8.50
N TYR A 141 4.62 2.98 8.00
CA TYR A 141 5.83 3.76 7.75
C TYR A 141 6.61 3.14 6.58
N PRO A 142 7.41 3.92 5.85
CA PRO A 142 8.21 3.39 4.76
C PRO A 142 9.29 2.46 5.31
N LEU A 143 9.32 1.21 4.84
CA LEU A 143 10.30 0.21 5.23
C LEU A 143 11.50 0.21 4.29
N THR A 144 11.21 0.22 2.99
CA THR A 144 12.22 0.20 1.94
C THR A 144 11.83 1.17 0.85
N MET A 145 12.81 1.88 0.36
CA MET A 145 12.71 2.72 -0.81
C MET A 145 13.60 2.12 -1.89
N GLY A 146 12.99 1.72 -3.01
CA GLY A 146 13.68 1.10 -4.14
C GLY A 146 14.67 2.03 -4.81
N ASP A 147 15.60 1.45 -5.54
CA ASP A 147 16.52 2.15 -6.43
C ASP A 147 15.79 2.71 -7.66
N ILE A 148 16.41 3.67 -8.31
CA ILE A 148 16.00 4.19 -9.61
C ILE A 148 17.08 3.77 -10.61
N ALA A 149 16.70 2.94 -11.58
CA ALA A 149 17.63 2.55 -12.65
C ALA A 149 17.82 3.73 -13.62
N LEU A 150 19.08 4.09 -13.87
CA LEU A 150 19.43 5.12 -14.84
C LEU A 150 20.19 4.48 -16.00
N SER A 151 19.71 4.72 -17.22
CA SER A 151 20.32 4.19 -18.43
C SER A 151 20.31 5.24 -19.54
N SER A 152 21.45 5.50 -20.13
CA SER A 152 21.56 6.41 -21.30
C SER A 152 20.90 5.87 -22.57
N ALA A 153 20.52 4.59 -22.59
CA ALA A 153 19.85 3.95 -23.72
C ALA A 153 18.31 4.06 -23.64
N GLU A 154 17.76 4.37 -22.49
CA GLU A 154 16.31 4.48 -22.24
C GLU A 154 15.83 5.91 -22.46
N ALA A 155 15.77 6.32 -23.74
CA ALA A 155 15.22 7.61 -24.10
C ALA A 155 13.70 7.55 -24.21
N GLY A 156 12.98 8.34 -23.42
CA GLY A 156 11.51 8.48 -23.47
C GLY A 156 10.74 7.73 -22.40
N GLU A 157 11.38 7.15 -21.43
CA GLU A 157 10.74 6.58 -20.23
C GLU A 157 10.87 7.53 -19.03
N ILE A 158 9.81 7.58 -18.23
CA ILE A 158 9.83 8.34 -16.97
C ILE A 158 10.33 7.41 -15.87
N GLU A 159 11.24 7.89 -15.07
CA GLU A 159 11.75 7.16 -13.91
C GLU A 159 10.63 6.77 -12.95
N THR A 160 10.72 5.55 -12.44
CA THR A 160 9.82 5.04 -11.40
C THR A 160 10.63 4.46 -10.24
N PHE A 161 10.07 4.50 -9.05
CA PHE A 161 10.60 3.82 -7.90
C PHE A 161 9.49 3.24 -7.04
N GLU A 162 9.82 2.16 -6.33
CA GLU A 162 8.90 1.48 -5.44
C GLU A 162 9.17 1.89 -3.99
N VAL A 163 8.12 2.08 -3.22
CA VAL A 163 8.19 2.21 -1.77
C VAL A 163 7.42 1.06 -1.14
N THR A 164 8.11 0.32 -0.28
CA THR A 164 7.53 -0.75 0.51
C THR A 164 7.21 -0.24 1.91
N TRP A 165 5.98 -0.47 2.34
CA TRP A 165 5.44 0.01 3.59
C TRP A 165 5.26 -1.12 4.59
N ARG A 166 5.68 -0.92 5.82
CA ARG A 166 5.29 -1.75 6.95
C ARG A 166 4.10 -1.12 7.66
N TYR A 167 3.12 -1.91 8.02
CA TYR A 167 1.93 -1.48 8.75
C TYR A 167 1.56 -2.52 9.81
N GLN A 168 0.74 -2.16 10.80
CA GLN A 168 0.35 -3.07 11.87
C GLN A 168 -0.84 -3.94 11.48
N HIS A 169 -1.88 -3.33 10.93
CA HIS A 169 -3.06 -4.01 10.40
C HIS A 169 -3.74 -3.11 9.37
N TYR A 170 -4.69 -3.66 8.64
CA TYR A 170 -5.51 -2.89 7.73
C TYR A 170 -7.00 -3.07 8.04
N GLU A 171 -7.79 -2.04 7.73
CA GLU A 171 -9.24 -2.01 7.90
C GLU A 171 -9.90 -1.76 6.54
N PRO A 172 -10.65 -2.74 6.00
CA PRO A 172 -11.43 -2.53 4.79
C PRO A 172 -12.77 -1.85 5.11
N SER A 173 -13.20 -0.87 4.30
CA SER A 173 -14.52 -0.28 4.43
C SER A 173 -15.63 -1.32 4.19
N GLY A 174 -16.75 -1.19 4.92
CA GLY A 174 -17.90 -2.09 4.80
C GLY A 174 -17.74 -3.42 5.56
N VAL A 175 -16.67 -3.59 6.33
CA VAL A 175 -16.50 -4.71 7.25
C VAL A 175 -16.29 -4.13 8.65
N SER A 176 -17.21 -4.43 9.57
CA SER A 176 -17.05 -4.06 10.99
C SER A 176 -16.22 -5.13 11.69
N PHE A 177 -15.31 -4.72 12.54
CA PHE A 177 -14.50 -5.59 13.40
C PHE A 177 -14.93 -5.46 14.84
#